data_5ae4f229404d31034399dbc6b5baddbf
#
_entry.id   5ae4f229404d31034399dbc6b5baddbf
#
_cell.length_a   1.000
_cell.length_b   1.000
_cell.length_c   1.000
_cell.angle_alpha   90.00
_cell.angle_beta   90.00
_cell.angle_gamma   90.00
#
_symmetry.space_group_name_H-M   'P 1'
#
loop_
_entity.id
_entity.type
_entity.pdbx_description
1 polymer ?
#
loop_
_entity_poly.entity_id
_entity_poly.type
_entity_poly.pdbx_seq_one_letter_code
_entity_poly.pdbx_strand_id
1 'polypeptide(L)'
;MNRYFTRTILTVAGLLAGAAGACAHPHVWVTMQDELVYAPDGSLTGLRYSWTFDDMFSAFATQGIDAKKPGEFTREDLAPLAKENITSLKDFGYFTFVKANGKKLELKEPTDYYLDYNPKDTVLTLHFTVPFKTPIKTKDLNLEVYDPEYFVDFSFKDVKEPVTLSGAPSACKLTFSKPQDLTVAPGQQLGEAFFNQLSAADNWGAQFANKISVKCP
;
A
#
# COMPACT_ATOMS: atom_id res chain seq x y z
N MET A 1 15.06 4.27 59.97
CA MET A 1 15.21 3.32 58.84
C MET A 1 13.87 3.23 58.09
N ASN A 2 13.34 4.30 57.44
CA ASN A 2 12.11 4.19 56.64
C ASN A 2 11.89 5.33 55.62
N ARG A 3 12.74 6.36 55.58
CA ARG A 3 12.52 7.53 54.68
C ARG A 3 13.08 7.32 53.28
N TYR A 4 14.03 6.40 53.10
CA TYR A 4 14.67 6.13 51.80
C TYR A 4 13.88 5.12 51.00
N PHE A 5 13.18 4.16 51.63
CA PHE A 5 12.38 3.17 50.98
C PHE A 5 11.12 3.75 50.28
N THR A 6 10.50 4.75 50.90
CA THR A 6 9.31 5.39 50.34
C THR A 6 9.62 6.30 49.14
N ARG A 7 10.84 6.89 49.07
CA ARG A 7 11.26 7.73 47.93
C ARG A 7 11.59 6.90 46.68
N THR A 8 12.18 5.73 46.87
CA THR A 8 12.53 4.82 45.76
C THR A 8 11.29 4.22 45.09
N ILE A 9 10.24 3.89 45.87
CA ILE A 9 8.97 3.37 45.36
C ILE A 9 8.21 4.42 44.54
N LEU A 10 8.21 5.69 44.98
CA LEU A 10 7.60 6.79 44.21
C LEU A 10 8.29 7.10 42.90
N THR A 11 9.63 6.93 42.82
CA THR A 11 10.40 7.17 41.58
C THR A 11 10.19 6.05 40.57
N VAL A 12 10.03 4.80 41.00
CA VAL A 12 9.75 3.65 40.12
C VAL A 12 8.30 3.68 39.62
N ALA A 13 7.33 4.10 40.43
CA ALA A 13 5.94 4.25 40.01
C ALA A 13 5.76 5.38 38.98
N GLY A 14 6.58 6.44 39.05
CA GLY A 14 6.55 7.53 38.06
C GLY A 14 7.12 7.17 36.69
N LEU A 15 8.04 6.20 36.62
CA LEU A 15 8.64 5.73 35.36
C LEU A 15 7.73 4.76 34.60
N LEU A 16 6.78 4.11 35.25
CA LEU A 16 5.81 3.20 34.62
C LEU A 16 4.57 3.92 34.06
N ALA A 17 4.35 5.18 34.42
CA ALA A 17 3.20 5.96 33.94
C ALA A 17 3.40 6.63 32.57
N GLY A 18 4.60 6.48 31.96
CA GLY A 18 4.97 7.15 30.70
C GLY A 18 4.98 6.27 29.45
N ALA A 19 4.48 5.04 29.52
CA ALA A 19 4.26 4.24 28.31
C ALA A 19 2.95 4.70 27.63
N ALA A 20 2.95 5.88 27.00
CA ALA A 20 1.95 6.22 26.02
C ALA A 20 2.04 5.15 24.92
N GLY A 21 0.96 4.38 24.71
CA GLY A 21 0.89 3.37 23.69
C GLY A 21 1.29 4.00 22.35
N ALA A 22 2.39 3.54 21.77
CA ALA A 22 2.77 3.91 20.43
C ALA A 22 1.67 3.40 19.49
N CYS A 23 1.13 4.26 18.65
CA CYS A 23 0.23 3.85 17.58
C CYS A 23 1.02 2.97 16.62
N ALA A 24 0.69 1.68 16.54
CA ALA A 24 1.52 0.68 15.86
C ALA A 24 1.13 0.46 14.38
N HIS A 25 0.08 1.13 13.88
CA HIS A 25 -0.39 0.99 12.50
C HIS A 25 -0.71 2.36 11.88
N PRO A 26 -0.40 2.54 10.57
CA PRO A 26 0.35 1.67 9.68
C PRO A 26 1.87 1.71 9.92
N HIS A 27 2.60 0.68 9.42
CA HIS A 27 4.06 0.60 9.50
C HIS A 27 4.76 0.99 8.21
N VAL A 28 4.04 0.99 7.10
CA VAL A 28 4.54 1.30 5.75
C VAL A 28 3.55 2.22 5.06
N TRP A 29 4.05 3.29 4.47
CA TRP A 29 3.25 4.20 3.64
C TRP A 29 3.65 4.05 2.18
N VAL A 30 2.65 3.82 1.33
CA VAL A 30 2.82 3.66 -0.11
C VAL A 30 2.06 4.76 -0.84
N THR A 31 2.78 5.52 -1.65
CA THR A 31 2.18 6.48 -2.59
C THR A 31 2.13 5.86 -3.97
N MET A 32 0.92 5.75 -4.55
CA MET A 32 0.71 5.02 -5.80
C MET A 32 0.32 5.90 -6.99
N GLN A 33 0.79 5.46 -8.17
CA GLN A 33 0.27 5.83 -9.47
C GLN A 33 -0.12 4.56 -10.20
N ASP A 34 -1.37 4.50 -10.67
CA ASP A 34 -1.97 3.30 -11.22
C ASP A 34 -2.39 3.51 -12.67
N GLU A 35 -2.27 2.49 -13.47
CA GLU A 35 -2.68 2.50 -14.87
C GLU A 35 -3.51 1.25 -15.16
N LEU A 36 -4.72 1.46 -15.68
CA LEU A 36 -5.57 0.38 -16.18
C LEU A 36 -5.22 0.16 -17.65
N VAL A 37 -4.76 -1.05 -17.99
CA VAL A 37 -4.20 -1.36 -19.31
C VAL A 37 -5.24 -2.06 -20.18
N TYR A 38 -5.54 -1.47 -21.33
CA TYR A 38 -6.48 -2.00 -22.31
C TYR A 38 -5.75 -2.47 -23.58
N ALA A 39 -6.24 -3.57 -24.15
CA ALA A 39 -5.81 -4.03 -25.46
C ALA A 39 -6.51 -3.21 -26.59
N PRO A 40 -5.99 -3.26 -27.82
CA PRO A 40 -6.59 -2.55 -28.95
C PRO A 40 -8.05 -2.89 -29.26
N ASP A 41 -8.49 -4.08 -28.84
CA ASP A 41 -9.89 -4.51 -28.99
C ASP A 41 -10.83 -3.95 -27.91
N GLY A 42 -10.31 -3.11 -27.00
CA GLY A 42 -11.02 -2.49 -25.87
C GLY A 42 -11.23 -3.41 -24.67
N SER A 43 -10.58 -4.58 -24.63
CA SER A 43 -10.58 -5.42 -23.43
C SER A 43 -9.57 -4.94 -22.41
N LEU A 44 -9.94 -4.92 -21.13
CA LEU A 44 -9.04 -4.64 -20.02
C LEU A 44 -8.18 -5.88 -19.75
N THR A 45 -6.87 -5.74 -19.76
CA THR A 45 -5.90 -6.84 -19.69
C THR A 45 -5.21 -6.96 -18.34
N GLY A 46 -5.09 -5.85 -17.60
CA GLY A 46 -4.40 -5.83 -16.32
C GLY A 46 -4.26 -4.43 -15.75
N LEU A 47 -3.47 -4.36 -14.71
CA LEU A 47 -3.16 -3.14 -13.95
C LEU A 47 -1.65 -2.96 -13.92
N ARG A 48 -1.18 -1.75 -14.13
CA ARG A 48 0.23 -1.38 -13.95
C ARG A 48 0.33 -0.44 -12.77
N TYR A 49 1.23 -0.76 -11.86
CA TYR A 49 1.44 -0.05 -10.62
C TYR A 49 2.81 0.60 -10.56
N SER A 50 2.87 1.76 -9.91
CA SER A 50 4.09 2.41 -9.45
C SER A 50 3.89 2.79 -7.99
N TRP A 51 4.42 1.99 -7.08
CA TRP A 51 4.29 2.13 -5.64
C TRP A 51 5.57 2.70 -5.04
N THR A 52 5.53 3.95 -4.63
CA THR A 52 6.65 4.61 -3.94
C THR A 52 6.48 4.44 -2.45
N PHE A 53 7.44 3.78 -1.82
CA PHE A 53 7.47 3.56 -0.37
C PHE A 53 7.98 4.80 0.35
N ASP A 54 7.66 4.91 1.64
CA ASP A 54 8.22 5.93 2.52
C ASP A 54 9.75 5.75 2.68
N ASP A 55 10.39 6.79 3.21
CA ASP A 55 11.83 6.85 3.40
C ASP A 55 12.35 5.86 4.44
N MET A 56 11.59 5.62 5.51
CA MET A 56 11.95 4.70 6.58
C MET A 56 11.94 3.25 6.09
N PHE A 57 10.87 2.83 5.41
CA PHE A 57 10.81 1.51 4.77
C PHE A 57 11.90 1.37 3.72
N SER A 58 12.12 2.38 2.87
CA SER A 58 13.14 2.36 1.81
C SER A 58 14.54 2.22 2.37
N ALA A 59 14.86 2.95 3.46
CA ALA A 59 16.13 2.83 4.14
C ALA A 59 16.34 1.45 4.78
N PHE A 60 15.28 0.88 5.39
CA PHE A 60 15.32 -0.47 5.96
C PHE A 60 15.51 -1.54 4.87
N ALA A 61 14.74 -1.46 3.79
CA ALA A 61 14.76 -2.46 2.72
C ALA A 61 16.07 -2.49 1.92
N THR A 62 16.81 -1.38 1.90
CA THR A 62 18.11 -1.31 1.21
C THR A 62 19.30 -1.67 2.12
N GLN A 63 19.08 -1.99 3.39
CA GLN A 63 20.16 -2.39 4.29
C GLN A 63 20.82 -3.68 3.80
N GLY A 64 22.16 -3.65 3.72
CA GLY A 64 22.95 -4.81 3.31
C GLY A 64 22.97 -5.09 1.81
N ILE A 65 22.36 -4.23 0.98
CA ILE A 65 22.51 -4.32 -0.48
C ILE A 65 23.84 -3.65 -0.85
N ASP A 66 24.71 -4.43 -1.52
CA ASP A 66 25.98 -3.93 -2.04
C ASP A 66 25.74 -3.01 -3.23
N ALA A 67 25.81 -1.72 -3.02
CA ALA A 67 25.74 -0.72 -4.08
C ALA A 67 27.15 -0.39 -4.61
N LYS A 68 27.31 -0.27 -5.91
CA LYS A 68 28.61 0.14 -6.54
C LYS A 68 29.04 1.52 -6.07
N LYS A 69 28.09 2.39 -5.73
CA LYS A 69 28.33 3.69 -5.13
C LYS A 69 27.40 3.83 -3.90
N PRO A 70 27.93 4.26 -2.75
CA PRO A 70 27.12 4.48 -1.56
C PRO A 70 25.91 5.40 -1.84
N GLY A 71 24.73 4.93 -1.51
CA GLY A 71 23.47 5.68 -1.69
C GLY A 71 22.94 5.77 -3.13
N GLU A 72 23.53 5.03 -4.07
CA GLU A 72 23.03 4.91 -5.45
C GLU A 72 22.81 3.43 -5.77
N PHE A 73 21.56 3.01 -5.96
CA PHE A 73 21.22 1.63 -6.32
C PHE A 73 20.76 1.55 -7.77
N THR A 74 21.31 0.63 -8.53
CA THR A 74 20.84 0.30 -9.89
C THR A 74 19.68 -0.70 -9.81
N ARG A 75 18.94 -0.87 -10.91
CA ARG A 75 17.90 -1.91 -11.01
C ARG A 75 18.47 -3.31 -10.84
N GLU A 76 19.69 -3.54 -11.29
CA GLU A 76 20.40 -4.82 -11.13
C GLU A 76 20.70 -5.09 -9.64
N ASP A 77 21.16 -4.08 -8.90
CA ASP A 77 21.43 -4.20 -7.47
C ASP A 77 20.12 -4.49 -6.69
N LEU A 78 19.01 -3.92 -7.13
CA LEU A 78 17.68 -4.06 -6.52
C LEU A 78 16.87 -5.27 -7.03
N ALA A 79 17.33 -5.98 -8.06
CA ALA A 79 16.55 -7.07 -8.66
C ALA A 79 16.18 -8.21 -7.69
N PRO A 80 17.06 -8.65 -6.77
CA PRO A 80 16.68 -9.64 -5.75
C PRO A 80 15.56 -9.13 -4.82
N LEU A 81 15.65 -7.86 -4.37
CA LEU A 81 14.64 -7.24 -3.53
C LEU A 81 13.31 -7.07 -4.26
N ALA A 82 13.33 -6.67 -5.54
CA ALA A 82 12.12 -6.58 -6.37
C ALA A 82 11.41 -7.94 -6.45
N LYS A 83 12.16 -9.02 -6.68
CA LYS A 83 11.61 -10.37 -6.73
C LYS A 83 11.02 -10.79 -5.40
N GLU A 84 11.69 -10.50 -4.28
CA GLU A 84 11.20 -10.80 -2.94
C GLU A 84 9.89 -10.08 -2.65
N ASN A 85 9.81 -8.79 -2.93
CA ASN A 85 8.58 -8.00 -2.77
C ASN A 85 7.42 -8.62 -3.56
N ILE A 86 7.61 -8.90 -4.85
CA ILE A 86 6.55 -9.49 -5.69
C ILE A 86 6.12 -10.86 -5.17
N THR A 87 7.06 -11.68 -4.70
CA THR A 87 6.75 -13.01 -4.14
C THR A 87 5.92 -12.88 -2.87
N SER A 88 6.29 -11.98 -1.97
CA SER A 88 5.56 -11.72 -0.72
C SER A 88 4.17 -11.14 -0.96
N LEU A 89 4.03 -10.22 -1.90
CA LEU A 89 2.75 -9.59 -2.26
C LEU A 89 1.71 -10.59 -2.78
N LYS A 90 2.13 -11.76 -3.28
CA LYS A 90 1.23 -12.82 -3.77
C LYS A 90 0.27 -13.30 -2.68
N ASP A 91 0.76 -13.48 -1.47
CA ASP A 91 -0.03 -13.99 -0.34
C ASP A 91 -1.12 -13.00 0.09
N PHE A 92 -0.94 -11.72 -0.22
CA PHE A 92 -1.89 -10.63 0.03
C PHE A 92 -2.74 -10.27 -1.19
N GLY A 93 -2.71 -11.07 -2.27
CA GLY A 93 -3.43 -10.78 -3.52
C GLY A 93 -3.02 -9.45 -4.15
N TYR A 94 -1.76 -9.03 -3.92
CA TYR A 94 -1.21 -7.74 -4.38
C TYR A 94 -2.02 -6.54 -3.87
N PHE A 95 -2.68 -6.66 -2.72
CA PHE A 95 -3.58 -5.66 -2.13
C PHE A 95 -4.63 -5.12 -3.10
N THR A 96 -5.00 -5.94 -4.09
CA THR A 96 -5.78 -5.55 -5.27
C THR A 96 -7.10 -6.31 -5.34
N PHE A 97 -8.21 -5.60 -5.22
CA PHE A 97 -9.56 -6.17 -5.23
C PHE A 97 -10.35 -5.62 -6.41
N VAL A 98 -10.58 -6.43 -7.43
CA VAL A 98 -11.22 -5.99 -8.68
C VAL A 98 -12.52 -6.72 -8.91
N LYS A 99 -13.55 -5.95 -9.29
CA LYS A 99 -14.86 -6.46 -9.71
C LYS A 99 -15.25 -5.86 -11.05
N ALA A 100 -15.71 -6.69 -11.97
CA ALA A 100 -16.30 -6.27 -13.23
C ALA A 100 -17.76 -6.72 -13.28
N ASN A 101 -18.69 -5.79 -13.51
CA ASN A 101 -20.14 -6.05 -13.45
C ASN A 101 -20.53 -6.81 -12.15
N GLY A 102 -19.93 -6.44 -11.02
CA GLY A 102 -20.16 -7.05 -9.70
C GLY A 102 -19.46 -8.39 -9.45
N LYS A 103 -18.80 -9.00 -10.42
CA LYS A 103 -18.07 -10.27 -10.28
C LYS A 103 -16.59 -10.03 -10.02
N LYS A 104 -16.00 -10.70 -9.01
CA LYS A 104 -14.58 -10.66 -8.72
C LYS A 104 -13.76 -11.17 -9.92
N LEU A 105 -12.70 -10.47 -10.26
CA LEU A 105 -11.73 -10.91 -11.26
C LEU A 105 -10.55 -11.63 -10.60
N GLU A 106 -10.01 -12.62 -11.29
CA GLU A 106 -8.81 -13.33 -10.89
C GLU A 106 -7.58 -12.69 -11.51
N LEU A 107 -6.54 -12.54 -10.69
CA LEU A 107 -5.24 -11.98 -11.06
C LEU A 107 -4.26 -13.11 -11.41
N LYS A 108 -3.30 -12.82 -12.28
CA LYS A 108 -2.11 -13.63 -12.52
C LYS A 108 -0.93 -13.09 -11.70
N GLU A 109 0.15 -13.85 -11.69
CA GLU A 109 1.42 -13.37 -11.18
C GLU A 109 1.90 -12.14 -11.96
N PRO A 110 2.45 -11.13 -11.26
CA PRO A 110 2.94 -9.92 -11.88
C PRO A 110 4.06 -10.17 -12.88
N THR A 111 4.08 -9.34 -13.89
CA THR A 111 5.13 -9.26 -14.91
C THR A 111 5.77 -7.88 -14.91
N ASP A 112 6.88 -7.74 -15.61
CA ASP A 112 7.56 -6.45 -15.84
C ASP A 112 7.86 -5.68 -14.54
N TYR A 113 8.27 -6.43 -13.50
CA TYR A 113 8.53 -5.83 -12.20
C TYR A 113 10.00 -5.46 -12.02
N TYR A 114 10.21 -4.33 -11.38
CA TYR A 114 11.53 -3.82 -10.99
C TYR A 114 11.39 -2.76 -9.89
N LEU A 115 12.49 -2.48 -9.19
CA LEU A 115 12.61 -1.37 -8.26
C LEU A 115 13.49 -0.27 -8.86
N ASP A 116 13.04 0.96 -8.73
CA ASP A 116 13.85 2.16 -8.94
C ASP A 116 14.14 2.80 -7.57
N TYR A 117 15.35 3.35 -7.43
CA TYR A 117 15.73 4.15 -6.27
C TYR A 117 15.91 5.62 -6.65
N ASN A 118 15.28 6.51 -5.91
CA ASN A 118 15.47 7.94 -6.06
C ASN A 118 16.46 8.43 -4.99
N PRO A 119 17.72 8.75 -5.34
CA PRO A 119 18.72 9.15 -4.36
C PRO A 119 18.47 10.55 -3.75
N LYS A 120 17.64 11.39 -4.40
CA LYS A 120 17.30 12.72 -3.89
C LYS A 120 16.33 12.63 -2.71
N ASP A 121 15.31 11.80 -2.85
CA ASP A 121 14.24 11.64 -1.87
C ASP A 121 14.49 10.40 -0.99
N THR A 122 15.53 9.60 -1.29
CA THR A 122 15.93 8.36 -0.60
C THR A 122 14.83 7.30 -0.54
N VAL A 123 14.01 7.20 -1.58
CA VAL A 123 12.87 6.31 -1.64
C VAL A 123 12.97 5.28 -2.76
N LEU A 124 12.39 4.10 -2.52
CA LEU A 124 12.19 3.04 -3.50
C LEU A 124 10.83 3.19 -4.17
N THR A 125 10.78 2.88 -5.47
CA THR A 125 9.52 2.72 -6.21
C THR A 125 9.47 1.35 -6.85
N LEU A 126 8.49 0.53 -6.46
CA LEU A 126 8.21 -0.76 -7.07
C LEU A 126 7.27 -0.56 -8.26
N HIS A 127 7.74 -0.95 -9.44
CA HIS A 127 6.97 -1.00 -10.67
C HIS A 127 6.60 -2.45 -10.96
N PHE A 128 5.36 -2.71 -11.31
CA PHE A 128 4.92 -4.05 -11.69
C PHE A 128 3.59 -4.03 -12.43
N THR A 129 3.36 -5.03 -13.26
CA THR A 129 2.10 -5.23 -13.98
C THR A 129 1.40 -6.47 -13.46
N VAL A 130 0.13 -6.34 -13.05
CA VAL A 130 -0.72 -7.45 -12.61
C VAL A 130 -1.71 -7.78 -13.71
N PRO A 131 -1.49 -8.83 -14.52
CA PRO A 131 -2.42 -9.23 -15.56
C PRO A 131 -3.68 -9.88 -14.97
N PHE A 132 -4.81 -9.68 -15.60
CA PHE A 132 -5.99 -10.49 -15.31
C PHE A 132 -5.85 -11.88 -15.92
N LYS A 133 -6.43 -12.89 -15.25
CA LYS A 133 -6.42 -14.26 -15.75
C LYS A 133 -7.03 -14.36 -17.13
N THR A 134 -8.07 -13.58 -17.35
CA THR A 134 -8.76 -13.46 -18.67
C THR A 134 -9.02 -11.99 -18.94
N PRO A 135 -8.59 -11.44 -20.09
CA PRO A 135 -8.97 -10.10 -20.52
C PRO A 135 -10.49 -9.96 -20.57
N ILE A 136 -11.00 -8.80 -20.18
CA ILE A 136 -12.46 -8.61 -20.05
C ILE A 136 -12.93 -7.31 -20.69
N LYS A 137 -14.06 -7.39 -21.43
CA LYS A 137 -14.85 -6.22 -21.81
C LYS A 137 -15.94 -6.01 -20.78
N THR A 138 -15.92 -4.88 -20.12
CA THR A 138 -16.88 -4.56 -19.07
C THR A 138 -17.39 -3.14 -19.20
N LYS A 139 -18.65 -2.93 -18.84
CA LYS A 139 -19.26 -1.59 -18.74
C LYS A 139 -19.03 -0.97 -17.37
N ASP A 140 -18.80 -1.77 -16.34
CA ASP A 140 -18.59 -1.32 -14.96
C ASP A 140 -17.44 -2.10 -14.35
N LEU A 141 -16.38 -1.37 -13.97
CA LEU A 141 -15.24 -1.88 -13.25
C LEU A 141 -15.11 -1.13 -11.94
N ASN A 142 -14.91 -1.87 -10.86
CA ASN A 142 -14.54 -1.34 -9.56
C ASN A 142 -13.26 -2.01 -9.09
N LEU A 143 -12.29 -1.19 -8.74
CA LEU A 143 -10.99 -1.59 -8.20
C LEU A 143 -10.80 -0.90 -6.85
N GLU A 144 -10.38 -1.68 -5.88
CA GLU A 144 -9.99 -1.19 -4.55
C GLU A 144 -8.56 -1.63 -4.27
N VAL A 145 -7.73 -0.70 -3.77
CA VAL A 145 -6.36 -0.98 -3.33
C VAL A 145 -6.26 -0.64 -1.85
N TYR A 146 -6.00 -1.63 -1.03
CA TYR A 146 -5.85 -1.50 0.42
C TYR A 146 -5.25 -2.76 1.02
N ASP A 147 -4.68 -2.63 2.23
CA ASP A 147 -4.28 -3.77 3.06
C ASP A 147 -5.43 -4.13 4.03
N PRO A 148 -5.95 -5.37 4.00
CA PRO A 148 -6.99 -5.82 4.92
C PRO A 148 -6.65 -5.64 6.40
N GLU A 149 -5.36 -5.71 6.77
CA GLU A 149 -4.85 -5.58 8.13
C GLU A 149 -4.40 -4.16 8.48
N TYR A 150 -4.38 -3.26 7.48
CA TYR A 150 -3.90 -1.88 7.61
C TYR A 150 -2.45 -1.75 8.12
N PHE A 151 -1.62 -2.74 7.84
CA PHE A 151 -0.18 -2.66 8.07
C PHE A 151 0.49 -1.70 7.08
N VAL A 152 -0.04 -1.68 5.85
CA VAL A 152 0.35 -0.77 4.77
C VAL A 152 -0.76 0.23 4.50
N ASP A 153 -0.45 1.52 4.56
CA ASP A 153 -1.34 2.59 4.13
C ASP A 153 -1.06 2.98 2.68
N PHE A 154 -2.08 2.89 1.84
CA PHE A 154 -2.01 3.27 0.43
C PHE A 154 -2.66 4.63 0.20
N SER A 155 -1.98 5.49 -0.54
CA SER A 155 -2.53 6.78 -0.96
C SER A 155 -2.21 7.07 -2.43
N PHE A 156 -3.09 7.77 -3.13
CA PHE A 156 -2.75 8.26 -4.47
C PHE A 156 -1.73 9.39 -4.38
N LYS A 157 -0.76 9.36 -5.30
CA LYS A 157 0.20 10.44 -5.47
C LYS A 157 -0.52 11.77 -5.70
N ASP A 158 -0.01 12.83 -5.11
CA ASP A 158 -0.57 14.19 -5.26
C ASP A 158 -0.15 14.79 -6.60
N VAL A 159 -0.75 14.30 -7.67
CA VAL A 159 -0.59 14.74 -9.06
C VAL A 159 -1.97 14.81 -9.71
N LYS A 160 -2.06 15.52 -10.84
CA LYS A 160 -3.32 15.72 -11.54
C LYS A 160 -4.03 14.42 -11.93
N GLU A 161 -3.26 13.42 -12.36
CA GLU A 161 -3.76 12.13 -12.86
C GLU A 161 -3.00 10.98 -12.20
N PRO A 162 -3.32 10.65 -10.92
CA PRO A 162 -2.67 9.53 -10.24
C PRO A 162 -3.15 8.18 -10.76
N VAL A 163 -4.29 8.16 -11.46
CA VAL A 163 -4.84 6.97 -12.12
C VAL A 163 -5.10 7.31 -13.57
N THR A 164 -4.71 6.42 -14.49
CA THR A 164 -4.88 6.60 -15.92
C THR A 164 -5.48 5.38 -16.62
N LEU A 165 -6.05 5.59 -17.81
CA LEU A 165 -6.57 4.54 -18.68
C LEU A 165 -5.69 4.45 -19.93
N SER A 166 -4.86 3.41 -20.03
CA SER A 166 -3.99 3.20 -21.19
C SER A 166 -4.70 2.37 -22.24
N GLY A 167 -4.92 2.94 -23.42
CA GLY A 167 -5.58 2.26 -24.54
C GLY A 167 -7.09 2.04 -24.39
N ALA A 168 -7.73 2.65 -23.40
CA ALA A 168 -9.17 2.51 -23.20
C ALA A 168 -9.97 3.18 -24.32
N PRO A 169 -11.19 2.68 -24.62
CA PRO A 169 -12.13 3.40 -25.47
C PRO A 169 -12.39 4.80 -24.94
N SER A 170 -12.39 5.81 -25.82
CA SER A 170 -12.49 7.22 -25.46
C SER A 170 -13.77 7.61 -24.69
N ALA A 171 -14.81 6.77 -24.81
CA ALA A 171 -16.08 6.96 -24.11
C ALA A 171 -16.06 6.48 -22.65
N CYS A 172 -15.01 5.77 -22.22
CA CYS A 172 -14.87 5.32 -20.84
C CYS A 172 -14.60 6.50 -19.91
N LYS A 173 -15.26 6.49 -18.76
CA LYS A 173 -15.10 7.51 -17.71
C LYS A 173 -14.45 6.90 -16.48
N LEU A 174 -13.35 7.50 -16.06
CA LEU A 174 -12.62 7.15 -14.85
C LEU A 174 -13.04 8.08 -13.71
N THR A 175 -13.27 7.51 -12.55
CA THR A 175 -13.38 8.22 -11.27
C THR A 175 -12.55 7.50 -10.23
N PHE A 176 -11.96 8.24 -9.30
CA PHE A 176 -11.26 7.68 -8.15
C PHE A 176 -11.55 8.49 -6.90
N SER A 177 -11.46 7.85 -5.75
CA SER A 177 -11.64 8.49 -4.45
C SER A 177 -10.65 7.95 -3.45
N LYS A 178 -10.16 8.83 -2.60
CA LYS A 178 -9.38 8.50 -1.41
C LYS A 178 -10.32 7.95 -0.33
N PRO A 179 -9.80 7.19 0.66
CA PRO A 179 -10.55 6.85 1.85
C PRO A 179 -11.10 8.12 2.51
N GLN A 180 -12.25 8.00 3.17
CA GLN A 180 -12.71 9.09 4.04
C GLN A 180 -11.79 9.13 5.26
N ASP A 181 -11.36 10.34 5.64
CA ASP A 181 -10.64 10.53 6.90
C ASP A 181 -11.49 9.93 8.02
N LEU A 182 -10.93 8.95 8.73
CA LEU A 182 -11.58 8.45 9.93
C LEU A 182 -11.58 9.60 10.94
N THR A 183 -12.72 10.23 11.13
CA THR A 183 -12.95 11.08 12.27
C THR A 183 -13.04 10.19 13.52
N VAL A 184 -11.89 9.89 14.11
CA VAL A 184 -11.84 9.24 15.41
C VAL A 184 -12.45 10.21 16.41
N ALA A 185 -13.41 9.75 17.19
CA ALA A 185 -14.03 10.60 18.22
C ALA A 185 -12.94 11.19 19.14
N PRO A 186 -13.05 12.45 19.56
CA PRO A 186 -12.05 13.06 20.43
C PRO A 186 -11.83 12.20 21.67
N GLY A 187 -10.57 11.74 21.89
CA GLY A 187 -10.19 10.88 23.01
C GLY A 187 -10.09 9.38 22.68
N GLN A 188 -10.44 8.92 21.49
CA GLN A 188 -10.23 7.55 21.04
C GLN A 188 -8.86 7.47 20.35
N GLN A 189 -7.83 7.05 21.08
CA GLN A 189 -6.55 6.70 20.46
C GLN A 189 -6.69 5.31 19.85
N LEU A 190 -6.41 5.19 18.55
CA LEU A 190 -6.27 3.91 17.87
C LEU A 190 -4.93 3.29 18.30
N GLY A 191 -4.89 2.67 19.46
CA GLY A 191 -3.69 1.99 19.97
C GLY A 191 -3.57 0.57 19.43
N GLU A 192 -2.40 -0.04 19.62
CA GLU A 192 -2.06 -1.41 19.16
C GLU A 192 -3.13 -2.43 19.60
N ALA A 193 -3.66 -2.33 20.82
CA ALA A 193 -4.74 -3.20 21.31
C ALA A 193 -6.04 -3.08 20.50
N PHE A 194 -6.33 -1.89 19.99
CA PHE A 194 -7.46 -1.65 19.09
C PHE A 194 -7.22 -2.33 17.73
N PHE A 195 -6.04 -2.13 17.13
CA PHE A 195 -5.70 -2.75 15.85
C PHE A 195 -5.59 -4.28 15.96
N ASN A 196 -5.03 -4.81 17.05
CA ASN A 196 -4.97 -6.25 17.29
C ASN A 196 -6.36 -6.90 17.47
N GLN A 197 -7.32 -6.17 18.01
CA GLN A 197 -8.72 -6.62 18.05
C GLN A 197 -9.40 -6.56 16.69
N LEU A 198 -9.00 -5.63 15.84
CA LEU A 198 -9.59 -5.42 14.51
C LEU A 198 -8.97 -6.31 13.44
N SER A 199 -7.69 -6.69 13.56
CA SER A 199 -7.05 -7.67 12.68
C SER A 199 -7.68 -9.07 12.79
N ALA A 200 -8.38 -9.34 13.89
CA ALA A 200 -9.20 -10.55 14.06
C ALA A 200 -10.63 -10.39 13.52
N ALA A 201 -11.05 -9.19 13.13
CA ALA A 201 -12.37 -8.91 12.57
C ALA A 201 -12.23 -8.67 11.05
N ASP A 202 -12.95 -9.44 10.27
CA ASP A 202 -12.96 -9.51 8.82
C ASP A 202 -12.75 -8.17 8.09
N ASN A 203 -11.53 -8.00 7.49
CA ASN A 203 -11.30 -7.01 6.44
C ASN A 203 -11.46 -5.54 6.89
N TRP A 204 -11.02 -5.20 8.09
CA TRP A 204 -11.16 -3.85 8.63
C TRP A 204 -10.44 -2.79 7.77
N GLY A 205 -9.31 -3.12 7.16
CA GLY A 205 -8.56 -2.24 6.27
C GLY A 205 -9.36 -1.73 5.06
N ALA A 206 -10.48 -2.38 4.71
CA ALA A 206 -11.35 -1.92 3.62
C ALA A 206 -11.91 -0.50 3.82
N GLN A 207 -11.93 0.01 5.06
CA GLN A 207 -12.31 1.40 5.35
C GLN A 207 -11.30 2.41 4.79
N PHE A 208 -10.05 1.99 4.63
CA PHE A 208 -8.97 2.78 4.03
C PHE A 208 -8.76 2.50 2.55
N ALA A 209 -9.69 1.81 1.91
CA ALA A 209 -9.57 1.47 0.50
C ALA A 209 -9.55 2.71 -0.40
N ASN A 210 -8.53 2.81 -1.24
CA ASN A 210 -8.52 3.70 -2.37
C ASN A 210 -9.37 3.07 -3.48
N LYS A 211 -10.37 3.79 -3.96
CA LYS A 211 -11.37 3.26 -4.89
C LYS A 211 -11.22 3.87 -6.26
N ILE A 212 -11.22 3.02 -7.27
CA ILE A 212 -11.18 3.39 -8.69
C ILE A 212 -12.41 2.76 -9.36
N SER A 213 -13.14 3.56 -10.12
CA SER A 213 -14.28 3.09 -10.90
C SER A 213 -14.16 3.54 -12.34
N VAL A 214 -14.40 2.59 -13.27
CA VAL A 214 -14.44 2.87 -14.70
C VAL A 214 -15.80 2.47 -15.24
N LYS A 215 -16.43 3.40 -15.95
CA LYS A 215 -17.71 3.17 -16.66
C LYS A 215 -17.52 3.37 -18.15
N CYS A 216 -17.81 2.34 -18.91
CA CYS A 216 -17.80 2.35 -20.37
C CYS A 216 -19.22 2.11 -20.90
N PRO A 217 -19.64 2.75 -22.01
CA PRO A 217 -20.97 2.61 -22.58
C PRO A 217 -21.26 1.19 -23.12
#